data_3f1afb09973fa0f6f12ebc67143e5f03
#
_entry.id   3f1afb09973fa0f6f12ebc67143e5f03
#
_cell.length_a   1.000
_cell.length_b   1.000
_cell.length_c   1.000
_cell.angle_alpha   90.00
_cell.angle_beta   90.00
_cell.angle_gamma   90.00
#
_symmetry.space_group_name_H-M   'P 1'
#
loop_
_entity.id
_entity.type
_entity.pdbx_description
1 polymer ?
#
loop_
_entity_poly.entity_id
_entity_poly.type
_entity_poly.pdbx_seq_one_letter_code
_entity_poly.pdbx_strand_id
1 'polypeptide(L)'
;MKHKELTGRIIDCAYKVHNFFGFGFLETVYQNALLHELNKAKIPATKEQPIKVVYDGQVVGDFSADILVHNQVILELKALRELHPAHEAQLNNYLKATGMEVGLLINFGGKLDVRRKINDLPPLQP
;
A
#
# COMPACT_ATOMS: atom_id res chain seq x y z
N MET A 1 -16.46 3.58 8.83
CA MET A 1 -15.41 3.57 7.78
C MET A 1 -14.48 2.40 8.03
N LYS A 2 -14.20 1.63 7.00
CA LYS A 2 -13.44 0.39 7.12
C LYS A 2 -11.98 0.65 7.51
N HIS A 3 -11.55 -0.02 8.57
CA HIS A 3 -10.17 0.03 9.07
C HIS A 3 -9.65 1.44 9.34
N LYS A 4 -10.53 2.37 9.72
CA LYS A 4 -10.17 3.77 9.92
C LYS A 4 -9.07 3.95 10.97
N GLU A 5 -9.17 3.26 12.08
CA GLU A 5 -8.17 3.36 13.16
C GLU A 5 -6.82 2.84 12.68
N LEU A 6 -6.80 1.68 12.03
CA LEU A 6 -5.57 1.09 11.53
C LEU A 6 -4.92 1.99 10.46
N THR A 7 -5.70 2.48 9.50
CA THR A 7 -5.14 3.36 8.46
C THR A 7 -4.63 4.67 9.05
N GLY A 8 -5.28 5.21 10.08
CA GLY A 8 -4.79 6.39 10.78
C GLY A 8 -3.43 6.16 11.41
N ARG A 9 -3.22 5.01 12.04
CA ARG A 9 -1.93 4.64 12.64
C ARG A 9 -0.84 4.45 11.58
N ILE A 10 -1.19 3.86 10.45
CA ILE A 10 -0.26 3.70 9.33
C ILE A 10 0.17 5.07 8.79
N ILE A 11 -0.79 5.97 8.61
CA ILE A 11 -0.52 7.31 8.10
C ILE A 11 0.39 8.08 9.06
N ASP A 12 0.17 7.95 10.37
CA ASP A 12 1.05 8.55 11.37
C ASP A 12 2.49 8.05 11.23
N CYS A 13 2.68 6.75 11.00
CA CYS A 13 4.01 6.18 10.75
C CYS A 13 4.62 6.75 9.48
N ALA A 14 3.83 6.90 8.41
CA ALA A 14 4.31 7.48 7.16
C ALA A 14 4.76 8.93 7.34
N TYR A 15 4.03 9.72 8.12
CA TYR A 15 4.45 11.09 8.43
C TYR A 15 5.76 11.14 9.21
N LYS A 16 5.96 10.22 10.16
CA LYS A 16 7.25 10.14 10.89
C LYS A 16 8.41 9.91 9.94
N VAL A 17 8.22 8.98 9.01
CA VAL A 17 9.25 8.67 8.00
C VAL A 17 9.51 9.89 7.12
N HIS A 18 8.47 10.49 6.58
CA HIS A 18 8.60 11.63 5.67
C HIS A 18 9.17 12.86 6.39
N ASN A 19 8.78 13.10 7.63
CA ASN A 19 9.33 14.22 8.42
C ASN A 19 10.83 14.07 8.67
N PHE A 20 11.33 12.83 8.77
CA PHE A 20 12.75 12.58 8.96
C PHE A 20 13.55 12.72 7.67
N PHE A 21 13.10 12.06 6.59
CA PHE A 21 13.86 11.98 5.34
C PHE A 21 13.58 13.12 4.36
N GLY A 22 12.38 13.70 4.38
CA GLY A 22 11.93 14.58 3.30
C GLY A 22 11.72 13.78 2.01
N PHE A 23 11.79 14.47 0.88
CA PHE A 23 11.71 13.83 -0.43
C PHE A 23 13.11 13.63 -1.01
N GLY A 24 13.23 12.80 -2.04
CA GLY A 24 14.46 12.63 -2.82
C GLY A 24 15.16 11.30 -2.66
N PHE A 25 14.80 10.51 -1.66
CA PHE A 25 15.37 9.17 -1.52
C PHE A 25 14.66 8.19 -2.45
N LEU A 26 15.31 7.04 -2.68
CA LEU A 26 14.70 5.95 -3.44
C LEU A 26 13.53 5.35 -2.68
N GLU A 27 12.59 4.77 -3.41
CA GLU A 27 11.37 4.17 -2.86
C GLU A 27 11.66 3.14 -1.77
N THR A 28 12.71 2.35 -1.94
CA THR A 28 13.09 1.31 -0.97
C THR A 28 13.48 1.87 0.39
N VAL A 29 14.03 3.07 0.45
CA VAL A 29 14.37 3.72 1.72
C VAL A 29 13.09 3.99 2.52
N TYR A 30 12.09 4.54 1.86
CA TYR A 30 10.80 4.82 2.51
C TYR A 30 10.09 3.53 2.92
N GLN A 31 10.13 2.51 2.08
CA GLN A 31 9.53 1.22 2.37
C GLN A 31 10.14 0.59 3.63
N ASN A 32 11.47 0.56 3.71
CA ASN A 32 12.16 -0.05 4.85
C ASN A 32 11.94 0.77 6.12
N ALA A 33 11.95 2.10 6.01
CA ALA A 33 11.73 2.97 7.16
C ALA A 33 10.28 2.86 7.67
N LEU A 34 9.30 2.80 6.76
CA LEU A 34 7.91 2.63 7.14
C LEU A 34 7.69 1.28 7.81
N LEU A 35 8.27 0.21 7.25
CA LEU A 35 8.19 -1.11 7.86
C LEU A 35 8.76 -1.09 9.29
N HIS A 36 9.88 -0.40 9.49
CA HIS A 36 10.49 -0.25 10.81
C HIS A 36 9.54 0.48 11.78
N GLU A 37 8.93 1.59 11.34
CA GLU A 37 8.00 2.33 12.20
C GLU A 37 6.75 1.51 12.53
N LEU A 38 6.24 0.74 11.58
CA LEU A 38 5.12 -0.17 11.83
C LEU A 38 5.48 -1.22 12.89
N ASN A 39 6.69 -1.78 12.79
CA ASN A 39 7.18 -2.76 13.78
C ASN A 39 7.30 -2.13 15.17
N LYS A 40 7.84 -0.93 15.26
CA LYS A 40 7.93 -0.22 16.53
C LYS A 40 6.56 0.03 17.15
N ALA A 41 5.58 0.31 16.32
CA ALA A 41 4.20 0.52 16.76
C ALA A 41 3.44 -0.78 17.04
N LYS A 42 4.12 -1.94 16.89
CA LYS A 42 3.53 -3.27 17.06
C LYS A 42 2.36 -3.53 16.11
N ILE A 43 2.48 -3.02 14.88
CA ILE A 43 1.52 -3.25 13.81
C ILE A 43 2.11 -4.31 12.88
N PRO A 44 1.53 -5.52 12.82
CA PRO A 44 2.05 -6.58 11.95
C PRO A 44 2.06 -6.15 10.48
N ALA A 45 3.18 -6.29 9.82
CA ALA A 45 3.32 -5.90 8.42
C ALA A 45 4.29 -6.82 7.70
N THR A 46 3.98 -7.14 6.44
CA THR A 46 4.78 -8.00 5.58
C THR A 46 5.21 -7.21 4.35
N LYS A 47 6.51 -7.26 4.05
CA LYS A 47 7.09 -6.59 2.89
C LYS A 47 6.91 -7.46 1.65
N GLU A 48 6.55 -6.81 0.54
CA GLU A 48 6.49 -7.43 -0.78
C GLU A 48 5.61 -8.69 -0.83
N GLN A 49 4.38 -8.53 -0.38
CA GLN A 49 3.40 -9.61 -0.37
C GLN A 49 2.97 -9.95 -1.79
N PRO A 50 3.11 -11.23 -2.22
CA PRO A 50 2.70 -11.63 -3.58
C PRO A 50 1.20 -11.43 -3.83
N ILE A 51 0.89 -10.95 -5.04
CA ILE A 51 -0.48 -10.81 -5.54
C ILE A 51 -0.56 -11.57 -6.86
N LYS A 52 -1.34 -12.65 -6.87
CA LYS A 52 -1.58 -13.44 -8.07
C LYS A 52 -2.93 -13.06 -8.67
N VAL A 53 -2.96 -12.74 -9.95
CA VAL A 53 -4.20 -12.55 -10.69
C VAL A 53 -4.47 -13.82 -11.47
N VAL A 54 -5.60 -14.45 -11.19
CA VAL A 54 -5.95 -15.75 -11.79
C VAL A 54 -7.17 -15.59 -12.69
N TYR A 55 -7.09 -16.16 -13.89
CA TYR A 55 -8.18 -16.18 -14.84
C TYR A 55 -8.32 -17.59 -15.41
N ASP A 56 -9.50 -18.15 -15.28
CA ASP A 56 -9.80 -19.51 -15.79
C ASP A 56 -8.77 -20.54 -15.29
N GLY A 57 -8.44 -20.47 -13.99
CA GLY A 57 -7.47 -21.38 -13.36
C GLY A 57 -6.02 -21.11 -13.69
N GLN A 58 -5.72 -20.07 -14.48
CA GLN A 58 -4.37 -19.73 -14.89
C GLN A 58 -3.90 -18.45 -14.24
N VAL A 59 -2.63 -18.41 -13.79
CA VAL A 59 -2.03 -17.19 -13.31
C VAL A 59 -1.70 -16.32 -14.52
N VAL A 60 -2.41 -15.19 -14.65
CA VAL A 60 -2.23 -14.26 -15.76
C VAL A 60 -1.54 -12.97 -15.31
N GLY A 61 -1.33 -12.77 -14.02
CA GLY A 61 -0.57 -11.65 -13.47
C GLY A 61 0.10 -12.07 -12.17
N ASP A 62 1.33 -11.63 -11.99
CA ASP A 62 2.12 -11.93 -10.82
C ASP A 62 2.76 -10.64 -10.34
N PHE A 63 2.22 -10.06 -9.28
CA PHE A 63 2.62 -8.78 -8.73
C PHE A 63 2.95 -8.91 -7.26
N SER A 64 3.38 -7.81 -6.64
CA SER A 64 3.53 -7.79 -5.19
C SER A 64 3.07 -6.44 -4.64
N ALA A 65 2.42 -6.47 -3.48
CA ALA A 65 2.14 -5.27 -2.71
C ALA A 65 3.42 -4.85 -1.98
N ASP A 66 3.70 -3.55 -1.94
CA ASP A 66 4.91 -3.08 -1.25
C ASP A 66 4.90 -3.47 0.22
N ILE A 67 3.77 -3.26 0.90
CA ILE A 67 3.58 -3.69 2.28
C ILE A 67 2.12 -4.16 2.43
N LEU A 68 1.94 -5.27 3.13
CA LEU A 68 0.62 -5.72 3.59
C LEU A 68 0.57 -5.56 5.11
N VAL A 69 -0.39 -4.79 5.60
CA VAL A 69 -0.51 -4.47 7.02
C VAL A 69 -1.65 -5.26 7.64
N HIS A 70 -1.34 -5.99 8.70
CA HIS A 70 -2.31 -6.74 9.51
C HIS A 70 -3.20 -7.67 8.67
N ASN A 71 -2.70 -8.09 7.52
CA ASN A 71 -3.46 -8.91 6.56
C ASN A 71 -4.77 -8.25 6.11
N GLN A 72 -4.87 -6.93 6.21
CA GLN A 72 -6.10 -6.17 5.95
C GLN A 72 -5.92 -4.98 5.02
N VAL A 73 -4.76 -4.34 5.00
CA VAL A 73 -4.53 -3.09 4.25
C VAL A 73 -3.33 -3.25 3.33
N ILE A 74 -3.54 -3.01 2.05
CA ILE A 74 -2.45 -2.98 1.06
C ILE A 74 -1.87 -1.57 1.01
N LEU A 75 -0.54 -1.48 1.13
CA LEU A 75 0.18 -0.22 0.93
C LEU A 75 0.95 -0.28 -0.38
N GLU A 76 0.75 0.72 -1.24
CA GLU A 76 1.57 0.97 -2.41
C GLU A 76 2.34 2.26 -2.19
N LEU A 77 3.66 2.20 -2.28
CA LEU A 77 4.54 3.31 -1.99
C LEU A 77 5.15 3.85 -3.28
N LYS A 78 5.22 5.17 -3.38
CA LYS A 78 5.86 5.85 -4.49
C LYS A 78 6.79 6.95 -3.95
N ALA A 79 7.79 7.29 -4.75
CA ALA A 79 8.71 8.39 -4.47
C ALA A 79 8.83 9.24 -5.74
N LEU A 80 7.70 9.76 -6.20
CA LEU A 80 7.56 10.47 -7.47
C LEU A 80 7.23 11.93 -7.19
N ARG A 81 7.62 12.80 -8.12
CA ARG A 81 7.28 14.21 -8.02
C ARG A 81 5.76 14.41 -8.03
N GLU A 82 5.06 13.65 -8.86
CA GLU A 82 3.59 13.66 -8.94
C GLU A 82 3.08 12.25 -9.16
N LEU A 83 1.92 11.95 -8.58
CA LEU A 83 1.23 10.70 -8.83
C LEU A 83 0.48 10.78 -10.16
N HIS A 84 0.46 9.66 -10.88
CA HIS A 84 -0.33 9.50 -12.11
C HIS A 84 -1.60 8.72 -11.78
N PRO A 85 -2.74 8.99 -12.46
CA PRO A 85 -3.97 8.22 -12.24
C PRO A 85 -3.80 6.71 -12.37
N ALA A 86 -2.83 6.26 -13.17
CA ALA A 86 -2.53 4.83 -13.31
C ALA A 86 -2.10 4.18 -11.99
N HIS A 87 -1.48 4.93 -11.08
CA HIS A 87 -1.06 4.40 -9.78
C HIS A 87 -2.28 4.08 -8.90
N GLU A 88 -3.30 4.93 -8.92
CA GLU A 88 -4.54 4.65 -8.20
C GLU A 88 -5.28 3.48 -8.82
N ALA A 89 -5.31 3.40 -10.15
CA ALA A 89 -5.94 2.30 -10.86
C ALA A 89 -5.26 0.98 -10.52
N GLN A 90 -3.92 0.96 -10.42
CA GLN A 90 -3.18 -0.24 -10.05
C GLN A 90 -3.56 -0.72 -8.65
N LEU A 91 -3.62 0.19 -7.68
CA LEU A 91 -4.04 -0.17 -6.33
C LEU A 91 -5.47 -0.72 -6.32
N ASN A 92 -6.39 -0.09 -7.03
CA ASN A 92 -7.76 -0.58 -7.15
C ASN A 92 -7.80 -1.99 -7.74
N ASN A 93 -6.95 -2.27 -8.73
CA ASN A 93 -6.88 -3.60 -9.33
C ASN A 93 -6.33 -4.64 -8.35
N TYR A 94 -5.36 -4.27 -7.52
CA TYR A 94 -4.85 -5.16 -6.47
C TYR A 94 -5.94 -5.47 -5.43
N LEU A 95 -6.75 -4.49 -5.07
CA LEU A 95 -7.88 -4.72 -4.16
C LEU A 95 -8.90 -5.68 -4.77
N LYS A 96 -9.21 -5.52 -6.06
CA LYS A 96 -10.10 -6.44 -6.77
C LYS A 96 -9.54 -7.87 -6.80
N ALA A 97 -8.26 -8.01 -7.10
CA ALA A 97 -7.63 -9.32 -7.23
C ALA A 97 -7.56 -10.07 -5.89
N THR A 98 -7.38 -9.35 -4.79
CA THR A 98 -7.20 -9.94 -3.46
C THR A 98 -8.49 -10.03 -2.65
N GLY A 99 -9.50 -9.24 -3.01
CA GLY A 99 -10.70 -9.09 -2.19
C GLY A 99 -10.50 -8.25 -0.94
N MET A 100 -9.34 -7.63 -0.79
CA MET A 100 -9.11 -6.74 0.34
C MET A 100 -9.90 -5.46 0.19
N GLU A 101 -10.36 -4.92 1.32
CA GLU A 101 -11.30 -3.82 1.32
C GLU A 101 -10.66 -2.44 1.25
N VAL A 102 -9.42 -2.32 1.74
CA VAL A 102 -8.76 -1.02 1.88
C VAL A 102 -7.33 -1.08 1.41
N GLY A 103 -6.93 -0.03 0.69
CA GLY A 103 -5.54 0.21 0.32
C GLY A 103 -5.16 1.67 0.50
N LEU A 104 -3.89 1.91 0.70
CA LEU A 104 -3.33 3.26 0.75
C LEU A 104 -2.25 3.38 -0.31
N LEU A 105 -2.35 4.42 -1.12
CA LEU A 105 -1.29 4.84 -2.02
C LEU A 105 -0.58 6.00 -1.34
N ILE A 106 0.70 5.82 -1.02
CA ILE A 106 1.48 6.81 -0.27
C ILE A 106 2.66 7.26 -1.12
N ASN A 107 2.69 8.54 -1.44
CA ASN A 107 3.78 9.12 -2.21
C ASN A 107 4.64 10.01 -1.32
N PHE A 108 5.94 9.70 -1.28
CA PHE A 108 6.94 10.42 -0.48
C PHE A 108 7.76 11.41 -1.33
N GLY A 109 7.50 11.48 -2.64
CA GLY A 109 8.38 12.18 -3.57
C GLY A 109 8.22 13.70 -3.61
N GLY A 110 7.37 14.24 -2.77
CA GLY A 110 7.18 15.66 -2.57
C GLY A 110 6.61 15.84 -1.19
N LYS A 111 5.61 16.71 -1.05
CA LYS A 111 4.78 16.71 0.16
C LYS A 111 4.10 15.35 0.27
N LEU A 112 4.01 14.79 1.48
CA LEU A 112 3.39 13.47 1.66
C LEU A 112 1.95 13.50 1.13
N ASP A 113 1.67 12.61 0.17
CA ASP A 113 0.35 12.50 -0.46
C ASP A 113 -0.17 11.08 -0.20
N VAL A 114 -1.26 10.99 0.55
CA VAL A 114 -1.88 9.72 0.93
C VAL A 114 -3.25 9.64 0.30
N ARG A 115 -3.48 8.60 -0.49
CA ARG A 115 -4.77 8.36 -1.14
C ARG A 115 -5.33 7.03 -0.69
N ARG A 116 -6.51 7.08 -0.08
CA ARG A 116 -7.20 5.91 0.42
C ARG A 116 -8.14 5.38 -0.63
N LYS A 117 -8.09 4.07 -0.84
CA LYS A 117 -8.99 3.37 -1.76
C LYS A 117 -9.77 2.30 -1.01
N ILE A 118 -11.03 2.19 -1.35
CA ILE A 118 -11.95 1.23 -0.73
C ILE A 118 -12.55 0.36 -1.83
N ASN A 119 -12.63 -0.94 -1.57
CA ASN A 119 -13.23 -1.90 -2.47
C ASN A 119 -14.25 -2.73 -1.69
N ASP A 120 -15.52 -2.59 -2.03
CA ASP A 120 -16.62 -3.33 -1.41
C ASP A 120 -17.06 -4.54 -2.24
N LEU A 121 -16.40 -4.78 -3.37
CA LEU A 121 -16.74 -5.88 -4.26
C LEU A 121 -16.10 -7.18 -3.76
N PRO A 122 -16.73 -8.34 -4.03
CA PRO A 122 -16.08 -9.61 -3.72
C PRO A 122 -14.85 -9.84 -4.59
N PRO A 123 -13.93 -10.75 -4.18
CA PRO A 123 -12.75 -11.07 -4.99
C PRO A 123 -13.17 -11.54 -6.38
N LEU A 124 -12.28 -11.30 -7.36
CA LEU A 124 -12.49 -11.80 -8.71
C LEU A 124 -12.55 -13.34 -8.70
N GLN A 125 -13.42 -13.89 -9.53
CA GLN A 125 -13.49 -15.34 -9.69
C GLN A 125 -12.25 -15.80 -10.46
N PRO A 126 -11.55 -16.85 -9.97
CA PRO A 126 -10.35 -17.35 -10.61
C PRO A 126 -10.57 -17.97 -11.99
#